data_2970e86de172d5145ca5f06b11d74573
#
_entry.id   2970e86de172d5145ca5f06b11d74573
#
_cell.length_a   1.000
_cell.length_b   1.000
_cell.length_c   1.000
_cell.angle_alpha   90.00
_cell.angle_beta   90.00
_cell.angle_gamma   90.00
#
_symmetry.space_group_name_H-M   'P 1'
#
loop_
_entity.id
_entity.type
_entity.pdbx_description
1 polymer ?
#
loop_
_entity_poly.entity_id
_entity_poly.type
_entity_poly.pdbx_seq_one_letter_code
_entity_poly.pdbx_strand_id
1 'polypeptide(L)'
;MALARQVDLEPEILFFLDRDEEASVHRIAAVNAATPDKASLILAADDECDIRAELAMWIGRIVPGFDKIDSDKTWRTVHQVLMMLVRDQLPRMRRVLSEALKCVPDAAHDIIAQLARDAETAVAGPVLEFSPVLTDEDLVDVIHGSPLTASLIAISKRVNVGEEVSNVIVDTADVDAIAALLNNQSAQIREATLDAIIDAVPVFPLWHEPLVQRRQLPGRAVLPIADFVADSLLKKLAARKDFDESVTAALAHIVRQKLTREDGGLSLTPGPLSVALDPVALKAATGHASDLAKAEKLTTSSIMLLAQDGLTSMMLASLAVKAEIPVEAVKEVVQSASAKGMLAIAWVGNFTADQAKILQLKIARVIPNHAIKPKRDSWFDATEAEME
;
A
#
# COMPACT_ATOMS: atom_id res chain seq x y z
N MET A 1 -8.39 -32.83 -36.54
CA MET A 1 -7.30 -31.83 -36.72
C MET A 1 -7.51 -30.95 -37.96
N ALA A 2 -7.45 -31.48 -39.21
CA ALA A 2 -7.59 -30.62 -40.41
C ALA A 2 -9.01 -30.02 -40.54
N LEU A 3 -10.03 -30.79 -40.21
CA LEU A 3 -11.43 -30.34 -40.22
C LEU A 3 -11.68 -29.21 -39.23
N ALA A 4 -11.21 -29.32 -37.98
CA ALA A 4 -11.42 -28.31 -36.92
C ALA A 4 -10.79 -26.92 -37.19
N ARG A 5 -9.86 -26.86 -38.16
CA ARG A 5 -9.19 -25.59 -38.57
C ARG A 5 -9.94 -24.83 -39.66
N GLN A 6 -11.00 -25.36 -40.23
CA GLN A 6 -11.76 -24.68 -41.28
C GLN A 6 -12.62 -23.58 -40.65
N VAL A 7 -12.53 -22.38 -41.19
CA VAL A 7 -13.23 -21.18 -40.66
C VAL A 7 -14.74 -21.24 -40.99
N ASP A 8 -15.11 -21.95 -42.05
CA ASP A 8 -16.49 -22.05 -42.55
C ASP A 8 -17.14 -23.40 -42.17
N LEU A 9 -16.75 -24.00 -41.04
CA LEU A 9 -17.34 -25.25 -40.57
C LEU A 9 -18.76 -25.00 -40.03
N GLU A 10 -19.66 -25.93 -40.36
CA GLU A 10 -21.00 -25.92 -39.76
C GLU A 10 -20.91 -26.09 -38.25
N PRO A 11 -21.64 -25.24 -37.45
CA PRO A 11 -21.59 -25.27 -35.99
C PRO A 11 -21.83 -26.64 -35.36
N GLU A 12 -22.65 -27.46 -36.01
CA GLU A 12 -22.97 -28.83 -35.59
C GLU A 12 -21.72 -29.74 -35.62
N ILE A 13 -20.84 -29.53 -36.60
CA ILE A 13 -19.61 -30.33 -36.73
C ILE A 13 -18.62 -29.92 -35.61
N LEU A 14 -18.49 -28.64 -35.29
CA LEU A 14 -17.67 -28.16 -34.16
C LEU A 14 -18.18 -28.70 -32.82
N PHE A 15 -19.49 -28.78 -32.64
CA PHE A 15 -20.10 -29.40 -31.46
C PHE A 15 -19.80 -30.90 -31.30
N PHE A 16 -19.62 -31.63 -32.42
CA PHE A 16 -19.19 -33.04 -32.37
C PHE A 16 -17.67 -33.15 -32.13
N LEU A 17 -16.87 -32.26 -32.68
CA LEU A 17 -15.42 -32.22 -32.49
C LEU A 17 -15.05 -31.88 -31.04
N ASP A 18 -15.91 -31.17 -30.33
CA ASP A 18 -15.80 -30.82 -28.94
C ASP A 18 -15.94 -32.02 -27.97
N ARG A 19 -16.38 -33.16 -28.49
CA ARG A 19 -16.50 -34.44 -27.79
C ARG A 19 -15.51 -35.50 -28.27
N ASP A 20 -14.51 -35.09 -29.05
CA ASP A 20 -13.44 -35.97 -29.51
C ASP A 20 -12.59 -36.41 -28.31
N GLU A 21 -11.99 -37.59 -28.37
CA GLU A 21 -11.09 -38.08 -27.32
C GLU A 21 -9.71 -37.39 -27.33
N GLU A 22 -9.39 -36.64 -28.40
CA GLU A 22 -8.11 -35.97 -28.57
C GLU A 22 -8.16 -34.49 -28.10
N ALA A 23 -7.44 -34.13 -27.05
CA ALA A 23 -7.28 -32.78 -26.55
C ALA A 23 -6.81 -31.76 -27.62
N SER A 24 -6.07 -32.22 -28.62
CA SER A 24 -5.64 -31.39 -29.76
C SER A 24 -6.80 -30.93 -30.65
N VAL A 25 -7.90 -31.69 -30.71
CA VAL A 25 -9.13 -31.32 -31.45
C VAL A 25 -9.92 -30.30 -30.65
N HIS A 26 -10.11 -30.52 -29.34
CA HIS A 26 -10.74 -29.55 -28.42
C HIS A 26 -10.05 -28.21 -28.46
N ARG A 27 -8.69 -28.16 -28.43
CA ARG A 27 -7.91 -26.93 -28.50
C ARG A 27 -8.20 -26.13 -29.77
N ILE A 28 -8.34 -26.80 -30.93
CA ILE A 28 -8.65 -26.10 -32.18
C ILE A 28 -10.11 -25.63 -32.20
N ALA A 29 -11.03 -26.42 -31.65
CA ALA A 29 -12.43 -26.01 -31.49
C ALA A 29 -12.57 -24.80 -30.58
N ALA A 30 -11.80 -24.71 -29.47
CA ALA A 30 -11.85 -23.62 -28.50
C ALA A 30 -11.53 -22.26 -29.09
N VAL A 31 -10.72 -22.20 -30.17
CA VAL A 31 -10.32 -20.92 -30.84
C VAL A 31 -11.02 -20.71 -32.17
N ASN A 32 -11.95 -21.54 -32.55
CA ASN A 32 -12.68 -21.41 -33.83
C ASN A 32 -13.85 -20.43 -33.66
N ALA A 33 -13.90 -19.42 -34.54
CA ALA A 33 -14.93 -18.37 -34.49
C ALA A 33 -16.37 -18.88 -34.73
N ALA A 34 -16.51 -20.08 -35.37
CA ALA A 34 -17.80 -20.71 -35.62
C ALA A 34 -18.24 -21.66 -34.49
N THR A 35 -17.50 -21.75 -33.40
CA THR A 35 -17.83 -22.63 -32.27
C THR A 35 -19.17 -22.22 -31.64
N PRO A 36 -20.15 -23.14 -31.55
CA PRO A 36 -21.46 -22.81 -31.00
C PRO A 36 -21.38 -22.50 -29.50
N ASP A 37 -22.30 -21.66 -29.01
CA ASP A 37 -22.42 -21.30 -27.60
C ASP A 37 -22.39 -22.51 -26.63
N LYS A 38 -23.08 -23.60 -27.03
CA LYS A 38 -23.14 -24.83 -26.22
C LYS A 38 -21.80 -25.58 -26.17
N ALA A 39 -21.02 -25.55 -27.25
CA ALA A 39 -19.69 -26.13 -27.30
C ALA A 39 -18.73 -25.37 -26.38
N SER A 40 -18.82 -24.03 -26.33
CA SER A 40 -18.03 -23.20 -25.40
C SER A 40 -18.27 -23.57 -23.94
N LEU A 41 -19.49 -23.94 -23.54
CA LEU A 41 -19.79 -24.42 -22.18
C LEU A 41 -19.11 -25.76 -21.87
N ILE A 42 -19.05 -26.69 -22.85
CA ILE A 42 -18.36 -27.97 -22.69
C ILE A 42 -16.84 -27.74 -22.55
N LEU A 43 -16.27 -26.91 -23.43
CA LEU A 43 -14.85 -26.55 -23.40
C LEU A 43 -14.44 -25.81 -22.13
N ALA A 44 -15.35 -25.02 -21.54
CA ALA A 44 -15.10 -24.36 -20.25
C ALA A 44 -15.03 -25.35 -19.07
N ALA A 45 -15.61 -26.55 -19.24
CA ALA A 45 -15.58 -27.63 -18.26
C ALA A 45 -14.55 -28.74 -18.63
N ASP A 46 -13.73 -28.53 -19.65
CA ASP A 46 -12.74 -29.50 -20.11
C ASP A 46 -11.69 -29.77 -19.00
N ASP A 47 -11.24 -30.99 -18.86
CA ASP A 47 -10.25 -31.39 -17.87
C ASP A 47 -8.87 -30.77 -18.15
N GLU A 48 -8.56 -30.52 -19.44
CA GLU A 48 -7.30 -29.92 -19.87
C GLU A 48 -7.28 -28.40 -19.63
N CYS A 49 -6.42 -27.96 -18.73
CA CYS A 49 -6.32 -26.52 -18.38
C CYS A 49 -5.90 -25.63 -19.57
N ASP A 50 -5.13 -26.15 -20.52
CA ASP A 50 -4.68 -25.39 -21.68
C ASP A 50 -5.85 -25.11 -22.66
N ILE A 51 -6.83 -26.01 -22.75
CA ILE A 51 -8.04 -25.80 -23.56
C ILE A 51 -8.89 -24.69 -22.94
N ARG A 52 -9.12 -24.74 -21.63
CA ARG A 52 -9.85 -23.68 -20.90
C ARG A 52 -9.13 -22.33 -21.02
N ALA A 53 -7.77 -22.32 -21.00
CA ALA A 53 -6.97 -21.10 -21.17
C ALA A 53 -7.12 -20.49 -22.57
N GLU A 54 -7.09 -21.32 -23.61
CA GLU A 54 -7.27 -20.88 -24.99
C GLU A 54 -8.68 -20.32 -25.22
N LEU A 55 -9.69 -20.96 -24.65
CA LEU A 55 -11.08 -20.46 -24.66
C LEU A 55 -11.19 -19.09 -23.95
N ALA A 56 -10.58 -18.93 -22.78
CA ALA A 56 -10.56 -17.66 -22.05
C ALA A 56 -9.92 -16.54 -22.85
N MET A 57 -8.77 -16.81 -23.49
CA MET A 57 -8.09 -15.84 -24.36
C MET A 57 -8.92 -15.48 -25.59
N TRP A 58 -9.58 -16.47 -26.19
CA TRP A 58 -10.43 -16.24 -27.34
C TRP A 58 -11.65 -15.37 -26.98
N ILE A 59 -12.35 -15.70 -25.88
CA ILE A 59 -13.48 -14.91 -25.38
C ILE A 59 -13.02 -13.46 -25.08
N GLY A 60 -11.88 -13.28 -24.42
CA GLY A 60 -11.33 -11.95 -24.13
C GLY A 60 -11.04 -11.09 -25.36
N ARG A 61 -10.82 -11.71 -26.53
CA ARG A 61 -10.63 -11.00 -27.81
C ARG A 61 -11.95 -10.61 -28.46
N ILE A 62 -13.01 -11.40 -28.32
CA ILE A 62 -14.29 -11.13 -28.97
C ILE A 62 -15.21 -10.25 -28.12
N VAL A 63 -15.13 -10.30 -26.79
CA VAL A 63 -15.96 -9.47 -25.90
C VAL A 63 -15.91 -7.97 -26.25
N PRO A 64 -14.76 -7.35 -26.57
CA PRO A 64 -14.70 -5.94 -26.98
C PRO A 64 -15.40 -5.61 -28.31
N GLY A 65 -15.68 -6.60 -29.15
CA GLY A 65 -16.33 -6.45 -30.45
C GLY A 65 -17.81 -6.87 -30.46
N PHE A 66 -18.33 -7.32 -29.32
CA PHE A 66 -19.75 -7.64 -29.19
C PHE A 66 -20.57 -6.36 -29.13
N ASP A 67 -21.00 -5.89 -30.30
CA ASP A 67 -22.07 -4.88 -30.35
C ASP A 67 -23.32 -5.45 -29.69
N LYS A 68 -24.02 -4.60 -28.90
CA LYS A 68 -25.29 -4.91 -28.20
C LYS A 68 -26.42 -5.44 -29.06
N ILE A 69 -26.15 -5.81 -30.31
CA ILE A 69 -27.11 -6.26 -31.35
C ILE A 69 -27.15 -7.78 -31.46
N ASP A 70 -26.13 -8.50 -31.02
CA ASP A 70 -26.16 -9.97 -31.03
C ASP A 70 -26.91 -10.53 -29.84
N SER A 71 -27.89 -11.38 -30.17
CA SER A 71 -28.99 -11.85 -29.33
C SER A 71 -28.61 -12.03 -27.83
N ASP A 72 -29.51 -11.57 -26.95
CA ASP A 72 -29.54 -11.83 -25.50
C ASP A 72 -29.12 -13.26 -25.09
N LYS A 73 -29.27 -14.22 -25.97
CA LYS A 73 -28.95 -15.64 -25.75
C LYS A 73 -27.45 -15.92 -25.83
N THR A 74 -26.77 -15.43 -26.86
CA THR A 74 -25.32 -15.59 -27.00
C THR A 74 -24.59 -14.93 -25.85
N TRP A 75 -24.98 -13.70 -25.49
CA TRP A 75 -24.42 -13.01 -24.34
C TRP A 75 -24.58 -13.79 -23.03
N ARG A 76 -25.75 -14.38 -22.78
CA ARG A 76 -25.97 -15.21 -21.58
C ARG A 76 -25.05 -16.43 -21.54
N THR A 77 -24.83 -17.06 -22.69
CA THR A 77 -23.94 -18.23 -22.74
C THR A 77 -22.48 -17.82 -22.53
N VAL A 78 -22.01 -16.73 -23.16
CA VAL A 78 -20.67 -16.19 -22.93
C VAL A 78 -20.48 -15.83 -21.47
N HIS A 79 -21.46 -15.17 -20.85
CA HIS A 79 -21.42 -14.86 -19.43
C HIS A 79 -21.34 -16.12 -18.55
N GLN A 80 -22.12 -17.18 -18.86
CA GLN A 80 -22.03 -18.46 -18.14
C GLN A 80 -20.65 -19.09 -18.26
N VAL A 81 -20.05 -19.10 -19.45
CA VAL A 81 -18.69 -19.58 -19.69
C VAL A 81 -17.69 -18.80 -18.86
N LEU A 82 -17.77 -17.46 -18.86
CA LEU A 82 -16.91 -16.59 -18.06
C LEU A 82 -17.05 -16.88 -16.56
N MET A 83 -18.30 -17.08 -16.08
CA MET A 83 -18.56 -17.44 -14.68
C MET A 83 -18.01 -18.81 -14.29
N MET A 84 -17.92 -19.76 -15.21
CA MET A 84 -17.23 -21.03 -14.97
C MET A 84 -15.73 -20.84 -14.88
N LEU A 85 -15.13 -20.11 -15.81
CA LEU A 85 -13.69 -19.87 -15.87
C LEU A 85 -13.17 -19.02 -14.72
N VAL A 86 -13.95 -18.02 -14.25
CA VAL A 86 -13.58 -17.18 -13.10
C VAL A 86 -13.56 -17.96 -11.78
N ARG A 87 -14.29 -19.08 -11.73
CA ARG A 87 -14.34 -19.99 -10.58
C ARG A 87 -13.43 -21.20 -10.72
N ASP A 88 -12.61 -21.25 -11.77
CA ASP A 88 -11.67 -22.35 -11.99
C ASP A 88 -10.76 -22.53 -10.75
N GLN A 89 -10.49 -23.77 -10.39
CA GLN A 89 -9.65 -24.10 -9.24
C GLN A 89 -8.19 -23.69 -9.45
N LEU A 90 -7.74 -23.62 -10.71
CA LEU A 90 -6.36 -23.28 -11.05
C LEU A 90 -6.18 -21.74 -11.16
N PRO A 91 -5.36 -21.13 -10.30
CA PRO A 91 -5.08 -19.69 -10.36
C PRO A 91 -4.55 -19.22 -11.71
N ARG A 92 -3.80 -20.09 -12.41
CA ARG A 92 -3.30 -19.83 -13.77
C ARG A 92 -4.43 -19.50 -14.74
N MET A 93 -5.56 -20.23 -14.65
CA MET A 93 -6.72 -20.00 -15.51
C MET A 93 -7.37 -18.66 -15.22
N ARG A 94 -7.67 -18.39 -13.96
CA ARG A 94 -8.26 -17.13 -13.54
C ARG A 94 -7.36 -15.94 -13.91
N ARG A 95 -6.02 -16.11 -13.84
CA ARG A 95 -5.05 -15.10 -14.28
C ARG A 95 -5.15 -14.82 -15.79
N VAL A 96 -5.24 -15.85 -16.63
CA VAL A 96 -5.40 -15.68 -18.09
C VAL A 96 -6.64 -14.85 -18.38
N LEU A 97 -7.76 -15.16 -17.70
CA LEU A 97 -9.01 -14.43 -17.83
C LEU A 97 -8.88 -12.97 -17.37
N SER A 98 -8.25 -12.75 -16.21
CA SER A 98 -7.97 -11.42 -15.68
C SER A 98 -7.16 -10.56 -16.66
N GLU A 99 -6.07 -11.09 -17.20
CA GLU A 99 -5.24 -10.42 -18.20
C GLU A 99 -6.02 -10.10 -19.49
N ALA A 100 -6.91 -11.00 -19.93
CA ALA A 100 -7.70 -10.80 -21.13
C ALA A 100 -8.77 -9.72 -20.95
N LEU A 101 -9.36 -9.59 -19.74
CA LEU A 101 -10.49 -8.69 -19.48
C LEU A 101 -10.11 -7.37 -18.81
N LYS A 102 -8.88 -7.20 -18.31
CA LYS A 102 -8.46 -6.05 -17.50
C LYS A 102 -8.72 -4.67 -18.13
N CYS A 103 -8.70 -4.56 -19.46
CA CYS A 103 -8.89 -3.28 -20.18
C CYS A 103 -10.20 -3.24 -20.98
N VAL A 104 -11.10 -4.19 -20.79
CA VAL A 104 -12.36 -4.28 -21.55
C VAL A 104 -13.45 -3.44 -20.88
N PRO A 105 -13.92 -2.34 -21.51
CA PRO A 105 -14.89 -1.42 -20.90
C PRO A 105 -16.28 -2.04 -20.70
N ASP A 106 -16.66 -2.95 -21.59
CA ASP A 106 -17.98 -3.61 -21.61
C ASP A 106 -17.95 -5.01 -20.97
N ALA A 107 -16.88 -5.33 -20.22
CA ALA A 107 -16.82 -6.60 -19.49
C ALA A 107 -17.92 -6.64 -18.40
N ALA A 108 -18.45 -7.84 -18.15
CA ALA A 108 -19.47 -8.04 -17.15
C ALA A 108 -18.92 -7.66 -15.75
N HIS A 109 -19.61 -6.74 -15.06
CA HIS A 109 -19.17 -6.20 -13.77
C HIS A 109 -18.97 -7.28 -12.71
N ASP A 110 -19.87 -8.26 -12.61
CA ASP A 110 -19.79 -9.36 -11.64
C ASP A 110 -18.57 -10.26 -11.85
N ILE A 111 -18.18 -10.48 -13.11
CA ILE A 111 -16.94 -11.21 -13.48
C ILE A 111 -15.71 -10.44 -13.01
N ILE A 112 -15.63 -9.15 -13.33
CA ILE A 112 -14.51 -8.29 -12.94
C ILE A 112 -14.43 -8.14 -11.42
N ALA A 113 -15.57 -7.93 -10.76
CA ALA A 113 -15.64 -7.81 -9.30
C ALA A 113 -15.20 -9.11 -8.59
N GLN A 114 -15.49 -10.28 -9.18
CA GLN A 114 -15.03 -11.56 -8.65
C GLN A 114 -13.53 -11.74 -8.83
N LEU A 115 -12.96 -11.40 -10.00
CA LEU A 115 -11.51 -11.41 -10.23
C LEU A 115 -10.77 -10.44 -9.31
N ALA A 116 -11.35 -9.26 -9.06
CA ALA A 116 -10.78 -8.24 -8.16
C ALA A 116 -10.68 -8.71 -6.70
N ARG A 117 -11.56 -9.63 -6.28
CA ARG A 117 -11.58 -10.23 -4.93
C ARG A 117 -10.84 -11.57 -4.84
N ASP A 118 -10.11 -11.96 -5.90
CA ASP A 118 -9.35 -13.21 -5.89
C ASP A 118 -8.24 -13.19 -4.84
N ALA A 119 -8.05 -14.32 -4.15
CA ALA A 119 -7.00 -14.46 -3.14
C ALA A 119 -5.58 -14.41 -3.73
N GLU A 120 -5.46 -14.75 -5.02
CA GLU A 120 -4.18 -14.71 -5.73
C GLU A 120 -3.93 -13.31 -6.32
N THR A 121 -2.91 -12.63 -5.86
CA THR A 121 -2.55 -11.28 -6.32
C THR A 121 -2.25 -11.22 -7.82
N ALA A 122 -1.74 -12.31 -8.39
CA ALA A 122 -1.50 -12.43 -9.82
C ALA A 122 -2.79 -12.48 -10.66
N VAL A 123 -3.93 -12.78 -10.02
CA VAL A 123 -5.28 -12.74 -10.62
C VAL A 123 -5.92 -11.38 -10.38
N ALA A 124 -5.96 -10.92 -9.13
CA ALA A 124 -6.63 -9.66 -8.77
C ALA A 124 -5.89 -8.42 -9.32
N GLY A 125 -4.55 -8.42 -9.27
CA GLY A 125 -3.73 -7.25 -9.63
C GLY A 125 -4.07 -6.61 -10.98
N PRO A 126 -4.11 -7.36 -12.09
CA PRO A 126 -4.39 -6.78 -13.42
C PRO A 126 -5.74 -6.05 -13.50
N VAL A 127 -6.82 -6.63 -12.96
CA VAL A 127 -8.15 -5.97 -12.99
C VAL A 127 -8.22 -4.82 -11.98
N LEU A 128 -7.58 -4.95 -10.82
CA LEU A 128 -7.50 -3.87 -9.84
C LEU A 128 -6.75 -2.65 -10.38
N GLU A 129 -5.70 -2.83 -11.17
CA GLU A 129 -4.90 -1.73 -11.71
C GLU A 129 -5.54 -1.11 -12.97
N PHE A 130 -6.11 -1.93 -13.88
CA PHE A 130 -6.44 -1.46 -15.23
C PHE A 130 -7.93 -1.47 -15.58
N SER A 131 -8.80 -2.19 -14.86
CA SER A 131 -10.19 -2.33 -15.29
C SER A 131 -10.99 -1.03 -15.17
N PRO A 132 -11.59 -0.55 -16.27
CA PRO A 132 -12.47 0.61 -16.24
C PRO A 132 -13.86 0.30 -15.66
N VAL A 133 -14.17 -0.97 -15.43
CA VAL A 133 -15.49 -1.44 -14.95
C VAL A 133 -15.64 -1.27 -13.45
N LEU A 134 -14.54 -1.37 -12.67
CA LEU A 134 -14.59 -1.23 -11.22
C LEU A 134 -14.87 0.22 -10.80
N THR A 135 -15.87 0.37 -9.97
CA THR A 135 -16.24 1.64 -9.33
C THR A 135 -15.40 1.91 -8.10
N ASP A 136 -15.41 3.15 -7.59
CA ASP A 136 -14.74 3.49 -6.33
C ASP A 136 -15.32 2.69 -5.15
N GLU A 137 -16.64 2.40 -5.15
CA GLU A 137 -17.30 1.55 -4.15
C GLU A 137 -16.73 0.12 -4.16
N ASP A 138 -16.56 -0.48 -5.36
CA ASP A 138 -15.95 -1.82 -5.49
C ASP A 138 -14.54 -1.85 -4.94
N LEU A 139 -13.74 -0.80 -5.21
CA LEU A 139 -12.38 -0.69 -4.74
C LEU A 139 -12.29 -0.54 -3.22
N VAL A 140 -13.17 0.27 -2.63
CA VAL A 140 -13.30 0.42 -1.18
C VAL A 140 -13.71 -0.89 -0.53
N ASP A 141 -14.66 -1.63 -1.12
CA ASP A 141 -15.07 -2.95 -0.65
C ASP A 141 -13.91 -3.96 -0.67
N VAL A 142 -13.11 -3.96 -1.75
CA VAL A 142 -11.91 -4.81 -1.85
C VAL A 142 -10.90 -4.46 -0.76
N ILE A 143 -10.67 -3.16 -0.50
CA ILE A 143 -9.73 -2.71 0.54
C ILE A 143 -10.22 -3.16 1.93
N HIS A 144 -11.52 -3.06 2.23
CA HIS A 144 -12.07 -3.48 3.52
C HIS A 144 -12.12 -5.00 3.67
N GLY A 145 -12.24 -5.75 2.56
CA GLY A 145 -12.48 -7.18 2.59
C GLY A 145 -11.28 -8.05 2.98
N SER A 146 -10.07 -7.66 2.65
CA SER A 146 -8.77 -8.28 3.06
C SER A 146 -7.64 -7.68 2.23
N PRO A 147 -7.07 -6.58 2.65
CA PRO A 147 -6.08 -5.89 1.84
C PRO A 147 -4.73 -6.62 1.89
N LEU A 148 -4.45 -7.40 0.88
CA LEU A 148 -3.07 -7.78 0.59
C LEU A 148 -2.32 -6.53 0.09
N THR A 149 -1.12 -6.28 0.59
CA THR A 149 -0.28 -5.14 0.16
C THR A 149 -0.19 -5.01 -1.36
N ALA A 150 -0.03 -6.13 -2.08
CA ALA A 150 0.03 -6.13 -3.54
C ALA A 150 -1.27 -5.64 -4.22
N SER A 151 -2.43 -5.94 -3.64
CA SER A 151 -3.73 -5.44 -4.13
C SER A 151 -3.87 -3.94 -3.87
N LEU A 152 -3.46 -3.47 -2.69
CA LEU A 152 -3.43 -2.04 -2.36
C LEU A 152 -2.51 -1.26 -3.31
N ILE A 153 -1.32 -1.81 -3.61
CA ILE A 153 -0.39 -1.22 -4.59
C ILE A 153 -1.02 -1.16 -5.99
N ALA A 154 -1.71 -2.21 -6.43
CA ALA A 154 -2.38 -2.22 -7.73
C ALA A 154 -3.47 -1.15 -7.80
N ILE A 155 -4.31 -1.01 -6.77
CA ILE A 155 -5.33 0.05 -6.67
C ILE A 155 -4.65 1.44 -6.67
N SER A 156 -3.58 1.62 -5.90
CA SER A 156 -2.84 2.90 -5.81
C SER A 156 -2.24 3.36 -7.13
N LYS A 157 -1.96 2.43 -8.05
CA LYS A 157 -1.40 2.71 -9.39
C LYS A 157 -2.43 3.05 -10.45
N ARG A 158 -3.72 2.86 -10.17
CA ARG A 158 -4.80 3.15 -11.13
C ARG A 158 -4.73 4.59 -11.64
N VAL A 159 -5.14 4.78 -12.87
CA VAL A 159 -5.35 6.12 -13.41
C VAL A 159 -6.57 6.74 -12.70
N ASN A 160 -6.41 7.97 -12.19
CA ASN A 160 -7.46 8.76 -11.55
C ASN A 160 -8.10 8.06 -10.32
N VAL A 161 -7.27 7.57 -9.39
CA VAL A 161 -7.77 7.10 -8.09
C VAL A 161 -8.57 8.22 -7.41
N GLY A 162 -9.82 7.93 -7.01
CA GLY A 162 -10.70 8.89 -6.36
C GLY A 162 -10.24 9.26 -4.95
N GLU A 163 -10.76 10.39 -4.44
CA GLU A 163 -10.40 10.88 -3.09
C GLU A 163 -10.79 9.91 -1.99
N GLU A 164 -11.94 9.24 -2.11
CA GLU A 164 -12.42 8.29 -1.14
C GLU A 164 -11.53 7.05 -1.08
N VAL A 165 -11.20 6.47 -2.23
CA VAL A 165 -10.30 5.32 -2.34
C VAL A 165 -8.91 5.69 -1.78
N SER A 166 -8.39 6.88 -2.13
CA SER A 166 -7.12 7.38 -1.60
C SER A 166 -7.12 7.48 -0.08
N ASN A 167 -8.21 7.97 0.52
CA ASN A 167 -8.35 8.07 1.96
C ASN A 167 -8.33 6.68 2.63
N VAL A 168 -9.13 5.74 2.11
CA VAL A 168 -9.19 4.38 2.65
C VAL A 168 -7.84 3.66 2.53
N ILE A 169 -7.08 3.88 1.43
CA ILE A 169 -5.71 3.35 1.31
C ILE A 169 -4.81 3.90 2.42
N VAL A 170 -4.87 5.20 2.69
CA VAL A 170 -4.06 5.83 3.75
C VAL A 170 -4.46 5.32 5.13
N ASP A 171 -5.75 5.09 5.37
CA ASP A 171 -6.27 4.54 6.62
C ASP A 171 -5.76 3.10 6.89
N THR A 172 -5.37 2.34 5.85
CA THR A 172 -4.72 1.03 6.03
C THR A 172 -3.33 1.11 6.65
N ALA A 173 -2.69 2.27 6.61
CA ALA A 173 -1.31 2.51 7.02
C ALA A 173 -0.27 1.59 6.32
N ASP A 174 -0.59 1.06 5.14
CA ASP A 174 0.35 0.27 4.34
C ASP A 174 1.38 1.19 3.67
N VAL A 175 2.66 1.04 4.06
CA VAL A 175 3.74 1.96 3.67
C VAL A 175 4.00 1.93 2.17
N ASP A 176 3.98 0.74 1.56
CA ASP A 176 4.27 0.55 0.15
C ASP A 176 3.10 1.02 -0.74
N ALA A 177 1.86 0.77 -0.30
CA ALA A 177 0.67 1.25 -1.00
C ALA A 177 0.58 2.79 -0.98
N ILE A 178 0.88 3.42 0.17
CA ILE A 178 0.91 4.88 0.27
C ILE A 178 2.03 5.46 -0.59
N ALA A 179 3.22 4.84 -0.62
CA ALA A 179 4.29 5.25 -1.51
C ALA A 179 3.86 5.16 -2.99
N ALA A 180 3.18 4.09 -3.39
CA ALA A 180 2.63 3.94 -4.74
C ALA A 180 1.58 5.00 -5.06
N LEU A 181 0.69 5.31 -4.10
CA LEU A 181 -0.32 6.35 -4.21
C LEU A 181 0.31 7.75 -4.39
N LEU A 182 1.34 8.07 -3.61
CA LEU A 182 2.08 9.33 -3.72
C LEU A 182 2.81 9.47 -5.06
N ASN A 183 3.36 8.38 -5.60
CA ASN A 183 3.96 8.34 -6.94
C ASN A 183 2.94 8.54 -8.05
N ASN A 184 1.69 8.20 -7.81
CA ASN A 184 0.63 8.34 -8.81
C ASN A 184 0.19 9.80 -8.92
N GLN A 185 0.65 10.48 -9.98
CA GLN A 185 0.36 11.90 -10.22
C GLN A 185 -1.11 12.18 -10.58
N SER A 186 -1.87 11.15 -10.96
CA SER A 186 -3.31 11.26 -11.28
C SER A 186 -4.22 10.99 -10.08
N ALA A 187 -3.69 10.43 -8.98
CA ALA A 187 -4.47 10.15 -7.79
C ALA A 187 -4.92 11.44 -7.10
N GLN A 188 -6.21 11.49 -6.76
CA GLN A 188 -6.81 12.59 -6.02
C GLN A 188 -6.69 12.32 -4.53
N ILE A 189 -5.95 13.15 -3.81
CA ILE A 189 -5.76 13.06 -2.36
C ILE A 189 -6.31 14.34 -1.75
N ARG A 190 -7.24 14.20 -0.80
CA ARG A 190 -7.78 15.34 -0.05
C ARG A 190 -6.68 16.03 0.73
N GLU A 191 -6.80 17.34 0.94
CA GLU A 191 -5.84 18.11 1.73
C GLU A 191 -5.64 17.54 3.14
N ALA A 192 -6.71 17.16 3.82
CA ALA A 192 -6.63 16.58 5.16
C ALA A 192 -5.87 15.23 5.17
N THR A 193 -6.09 14.40 4.15
CA THR A 193 -5.37 13.12 3.99
C THR A 193 -3.89 13.36 3.68
N LEU A 194 -3.60 14.36 2.85
CA LEU A 194 -2.22 14.75 2.53
C LEU A 194 -1.50 15.31 3.76
N ASP A 195 -2.17 16.14 4.57
CA ASP A 195 -1.63 16.67 5.83
C ASP A 195 -1.29 15.51 6.80
N ALA A 196 -2.18 14.52 6.95
CA ALA A 196 -1.92 13.33 7.77
C ALA A 196 -0.71 12.51 7.27
N ILE A 197 -0.55 12.40 5.95
CA ILE A 197 0.65 11.77 5.36
C ILE A 197 1.89 12.60 5.71
N ILE A 198 1.87 13.93 5.53
CA ILE A 198 3.00 14.82 5.78
C ILE A 198 3.45 14.74 7.24
N ASP A 199 2.53 14.67 8.18
CA ASP A 199 2.84 14.51 9.61
C ASP A 199 3.58 13.19 9.89
N ALA A 200 3.29 12.14 9.12
CA ALA A 200 3.92 10.82 9.25
C ALA A 200 5.23 10.68 8.45
N VAL A 201 5.45 11.52 7.43
CA VAL A 201 6.60 11.42 6.50
C VAL A 201 7.96 11.38 7.18
N PRO A 202 8.26 12.11 8.29
CA PRO A 202 9.56 12.01 8.95
C PRO A 202 9.94 10.61 9.38
N VAL A 203 8.94 9.73 9.57
CA VAL A 203 9.13 8.34 9.99
C VAL A 203 9.33 7.39 8.80
N PHE A 204 8.84 7.77 7.60
CA PHE A 204 8.84 6.91 6.41
C PHE A 204 9.66 7.49 5.25
N PRO A 205 10.99 7.24 5.19
CA PRO A 205 11.85 7.76 4.13
C PRO A 205 11.41 7.38 2.71
N LEU A 206 10.67 6.26 2.56
CA LEU A 206 10.14 5.80 1.28
C LEU A 206 9.15 6.80 0.66
N TRP A 207 8.51 7.64 1.47
CA TRP A 207 7.54 8.64 1.01
C TRP A 207 8.17 9.99 0.61
N HIS A 208 9.44 10.24 0.98
CA HIS A 208 10.11 11.53 0.75
C HIS A 208 10.17 11.90 -0.73
N GLU A 209 10.70 11.00 -1.57
CA GLU A 209 10.86 11.28 -3.00
C GLU A 209 9.52 11.40 -3.73
N PRO A 210 8.55 10.46 -3.58
CA PRO A 210 7.22 10.58 -4.15
C PRO A 210 6.52 11.89 -3.79
N LEU A 211 6.60 12.29 -2.52
CA LEU A 211 5.96 13.51 -2.03
C LEU A 211 6.57 14.77 -2.65
N VAL A 212 7.91 14.86 -2.71
CA VAL A 212 8.62 15.99 -3.31
C VAL A 212 8.31 16.13 -4.81
N GLN A 213 8.10 15.00 -5.51
CA GLN A 213 7.80 14.97 -6.94
C GLN A 213 6.33 15.21 -7.27
N ARG A 214 5.43 15.20 -6.27
CA ARG A 214 4.00 15.35 -6.47
C ARG A 214 3.66 16.75 -6.98
N ARG A 215 2.95 16.86 -8.12
CA ARG A 215 2.60 18.13 -8.76
C ARG A 215 1.64 18.98 -7.90
N GLN A 216 0.68 18.34 -7.23
CA GLN A 216 -0.31 19.00 -6.39
C GLN A 216 0.15 19.02 -4.92
N LEU A 217 1.25 19.69 -4.64
CA LEU A 217 1.74 19.88 -3.27
C LEU A 217 1.34 21.28 -2.78
N PRO A 218 0.50 21.40 -1.71
CA PRO A 218 0.13 22.68 -1.15
C PRO A 218 1.37 23.45 -0.65
N GLY A 219 1.42 24.76 -0.88
CA GLY A 219 2.56 25.59 -0.45
C GLY A 219 2.86 25.48 1.06
N ARG A 220 1.82 25.30 1.90
CA ARG A 220 1.98 25.08 3.35
C ARG A 220 2.73 23.80 3.71
N ALA A 221 2.69 22.79 2.85
CA ALA A 221 3.37 21.51 3.05
C ALA A 221 4.87 21.58 2.80
N VAL A 222 5.31 22.57 2.03
CA VAL A 222 6.68 22.67 1.51
C VAL A 222 7.70 22.86 2.62
N LEU A 223 7.42 23.74 3.57
CA LEU A 223 8.34 24.03 4.67
C LEU A 223 8.52 22.84 5.63
N PRO A 224 7.45 22.18 6.11
CA PRO A 224 7.59 20.95 6.90
C PRO A 224 8.40 19.86 6.16
N ILE A 225 8.15 19.69 4.85
CA ILE A 225 8.89 18.71 4.05
C ILE A 225 10.39 19.08 3.96
N ALA A 226 10.70 20.35 3.78
CA ALA A 226 12.08 20.82 3.65
C ALA A 226 12.94 20.53 4.88
N ASP A 227 12.34 20.37 6.06
CA ASP A 227 13.08 20.13 7.30
C ASP A 227 13.69 18.73 7.38
N PHE A 228 13.02 17.71 6.81
CA PHE A 228 13.45 16.31 6.96
C PHE A 228 13.94 15.66 5.67
N VAL A 229 13.71 16.24 4.49
CA VAL A 229 14.20 15.63 3.24
C VAL A 229 15.70 15.81 3.08
N ALA A 230 16.32 14.83 2.41
CA ALA A 230 17.74 14.89 2.06
C ALA A 230 18.04 16.07 1.13
N ASP A 231 19.27 16.58 1.15
CA ASP A 231 19.68 17.76 0.39
C ASP A 231 19.46 17.63 -1.12
N SER A 232 19.59 16.43 -1.67
CA SER A 232 19.27 16.15 -3.07
C SER A 232 17.79 16.36 -3.41
N LEU A 233 16.89 15.97 -2.52
CA LEU A 233 15.45 16.19 -2.65
C LEU A 233 15.06 17.63 -2.35
N LEU A 234 15.73 18.27 -1.39
CA LEU A 234 15.57 19.68 -1.09
C LEU A 234 15.91 20.56 -2.31
N LYS A 235 16.99 20.23 -3.03
CA LYS A 235 17.35 20.89 -4.30
C LYS A 235 16.28 20.69 -5.37
N LYS A 236 15.72 19.47 -5.50
CA LYS A 236 14.60 19.19 -6.42
C LYS A 236 13.35 20.03 -6.04
N LEU A 237 13.04 20.11 -4.74
CA LEU A 237 11.91 20.88 -4.24
C LEU A 237 12.08 22.38 -4.53
N ALA A 238 13.27 22.93 -4.30
CA ALA A 238 13.61 24.33 -4.55
C ALA A 238 13.66 24.71 -6.04
N ALA A 239 13.89 23.74 -6.93
CA ALA A 239 13.88 23.96 -8.37
C ALA A 239 12.47 24.02 -8.98
N ARG A 240 11.43 23.71 -8.22
CA ARG A 240 10.04 23.79 -8.66
C ARG A 240 9.61 25.25 -8.84
N LYS A 241 8.77 25.48 -9.85
CA LYS A 241 8.28 26.83 -10.23
C LYS A 241 6.79 27.04 -9.94
N ASP A 242 6.15 26.05 -9.35
CA ASP A 242 4.72 26.02 -9.08
C ASP A 242 4.34 26.56 -7.70
N PHE A 243 5.33 27.03 -6.92
CA PHE A 243 5.11 27.62 -5.61
C PHE A 243 5.09 29.16 -5.67
N ASP A 244 4.37 29.75 -4.73
CA ASP A 244 4.34 31.21 -4.53
C ASP A 244 5.73 31.78 -4.20
N GLU A 245 5.94 33.05 -4.51
CA GLU A 245 7.22 33.74 -4.32
C GLU A 245 7.69 33.71 -2.84
N SER A 246 6.76 33.78 -1.89
CA SER A 246 7.04 33.73 -0.45
C SER A 246 7.56 32.33 -0.03
N VAL A 247 6.97 31.26 -0.56
CA VAL A 247 7.39 29.86 -0.30
C VAL A 247 8.74 29.61 -0.96
N THR A 248 8.93 30.07 -2.18
CA THR A 248 10.19 29.95 -2.92
C THR A 248 11.33 30.69 -2.20
N ALA A 249 11.09 31.88 -1.67
CA ALA A 249 12.07 32.63 -0.91
C ALA A 249 12.44 31.95 0.41
N ALA A 250 11.46 31.38 1.13
CA ALA A 250 11.69 30.63 2.36
C ALA A 250 12.49 29.35 2.10
N LEU A 251 12.15 28.61 1.03
CA LEU A 251 12.91 27.43 0.58
C LEU A 251 14.36 27.78 0.23
N ALA A 252 14.57 28.86 -0.53
CA ALA A 252 15.91 29.33 -0.89
C ALA A 252 16.74 29.68 0.35
N HIS A 253 16.10 30.21 1.40
CA HIS A 253 16.75 30.46 2.69
C HIS A 253 17.16 29.15 3.37
N ILE A 254 16.28 28.14 3.45
CA ILE A 254 16.57 26.82 4.04
C ILE A 254 17.69 26.11 3.26
N VAL A 255 17.62 26.10 1.92
CA VAL A 255 18.68 25.54 1.07
C VAL A 255 20.03 26.21 1.34
N ARG A 256 20.05 27.54 1.40
CA ARG A 256 21.26 28.30 1.68
C ARG A 256 21.80 27.99 3.08
N GLN A 257 20.94 27.90 4.07
CA GLN A 257 21.31 27.59 5.44
C GLN A 257 21.86 26.14 5.57
N LYS A 258 21.29 25.16 4.87
CA LYS A 258 21.80 23.79 4.86
C LYS A 258 23.11 23.68 4.09
N LEU A 259 23.27 24.35 2.93
CA LEU A 259 24.50 24.35 2.12
C LEU A 259 25.66 25.09 2.80
N THR A 260 25.41 26.21 3.47
CA THR A 260 26.47 26.93 4.21
C THR A 260 27.00 26.15 5.42
N ARG A 261 26.22 25.18 5.92
CA ARG A 261 26.69 24.24 6.93
C ARG A 261 27.62 23.16 6.37
N GLU A 262 27.50 22.79 5.08
CA GLU A 262 28.41 21.84 4.41
C GLU A 262 29.78 22.46 4.06
N ASP A 263 29.82 23.74 3.65
CA ASP A 263 31.07 24.44 3.29
C ASP A 263 31.96 24.84 4.50
N GLY A 264 31.39 24.79 5.71
CA GLY A 264 32.08 25.09 6.97
C GLY A 264 32.70 23.90 7.68
N GLY A 265 33.35 22.98 6.95
CA GLY A 265 34.15 21.87 7.47
C GLY A 265 33.47 20.99 8.52
N LEU A 266 33.20 19.73 8.17
CA LEU A 266 32.90 18.61 9.07
C LEU A 266 32.12 18.97 10.36
N SER A 267 30.94 19.53 10.23
CA SER A 267 29.93 19.46 11.24
C SER A 267 28.76 18.67 10.63
N LEU A 268 28.80 17.38 10.81
CA LEU A 268 27.60 16.54 10.84
C LEU A 268 26.65 17.24 11.82
N THR A 269 25.79 18.16 11.34
CA THR A 269 24.65 18.54 12.14
C THR A 269 23.83 17.29 12.29
N PRO A 270 23.78 16.77 13.50
CA PRO A 270 23.05 15.55 13.75
C PRO A 270 21.61 15.76 13.34
N GLY A 271 21.03 14.90 12.48
CA GLY A 271 19.58 14.83 12.34
C GLY A 271 18.91 14.69 13.72
N PRO A 272 17.57 14.86 13.84
CA PRO A 272 16.91 14.82 15.16
C PRO A 272 17.34 13.63 16.03
N LEU A 273 17.70 12.51 15.40
CA LEU A 273 18.21 11.32 16.07
C LEU A 273 19.61 11.55 16.66
N SER A 274 20.53 12.22 15.96
CA SER A 274 21.89 12.43 16.44
C SER A 274 21.98 13.55 17.46
N VAL A 275 21.11 14.58 17.37
CA VAL A 275 20.98 15.60 18.44
C VAL A 275 20.38 14.98 19.71
N ALA A 276 19.35 14.13 19.57
CA ALA A 276 18.76 13.41 20.70
C ALA A 276 19.71 12.39 21.36
N LEU A 277 20.72 11.96 20.62
CA LEU A 277 21.71 10.97 21.06
C LEU A 277 23.07 11.61 21.42
N ASP A 278 23.18 12.93 21.38
CA ASP A 278 24.38 13.66 21.87
C ASP A 278 24.60 13.38 23.36
N PRO A 279 25.76 12.80 23.76
CA PRO A 279 26.03 12.43 25.13
C PRO A 279 25.95 13.61 26.13
N VAL A 280 26.31 14.80 25.70
CA VAL A 280 26.27 16.00 26.56
C VAL A 280 24.83 16.46 26.77
N ALA A 281 24.05 16.56 25.71
CA ALA A 281 22.64 16.92 25.77
C ALA A 281 21.81 15.87 26.54
N LEU A 282 22.11 14.58 26.33
CA LEU A 282 21.45 13.49 26.98
C LEU A 282 21.71 13.45 28.50
N LYS A 283 22.95 13.70 28.93
CA LYS A 283 23.32 13.79 30.33
C LYS A 283 22.64 14.96 31.06
N ALA A 284 22.59 16.13 30.40
CA ALA A 284 21.88 17.29 30.93
C ALA A 284 20.37 17.04 31.05
N ALA A 285 19.77 16.41 30.01
CA ALA A 285 18.37 16.03 30.00
C ALA A 285 18.03 14.99 31.08
N THR A 286 18.92 14.02 31.34
CA THR A 286 18.74 13.00 32.39
C THR A 286 18.73 13.64 33.78
N GLY A 287 19.62 14.62 34.03
CA GLY A 287 19.58 15.39 35.28
C GLY A 287 18.24 16.11 35.48
N HIS A 288 17.79 16.80 34.44
CA HIS A 288 16.51 17.53 34.48
C HIS A 288 15.29 16.59 34.62
N ALA A 289 15.27 15.46 33.91
CA ALA A 289 14.21 14.45 34.05
C ALA A 289 14.17 13.85 35.46
N SER A 290 15.34 13.60 36.07
CA SER A 290 15.46 13.14 37.47
C SER A 290 14.90 14.15 38.46
N ASP A 291 15.16 15.44 38.27
CA ASP A 291 14.63 16.50 39.12
C ASP A 291 13.11 16.63 38.98
N LEU A 292 12.57 16.48 37.79
CA LEU A 292 11.12 16.41 37.55
C LEU A 292 10.48 15.19 38.18
N ALA A 293 11.14 14.03 38.19
CA ALA A 293 10.66 12.81 38.84
C ALA A 293 10.61 12.97 40.37
N LYS A 294 11.66 13.56 40.97
CA LYS A 294 11.69 13.87 42.41
C LYS A 294 10.59 14.86 42.82
N ALA A 295 10.21 15.75 41.92
CA ALA A 295 9.13 16.71 42.15
C ALA A 295 7.73 16.14 41.82
N GLU A 296 7.62 14.84 41.54
CA GLU A 296 6.38 14.13 41.13
C GLU A 296 5.70 14.71 39.88
N LYS A 297 6.44 15.49 39.06
CA LYS A 297 5.94 16.12 37.84
C LYS A 297 6.14 15.26 36.57
N LEU A 298 6.92 14.18 36.65
CA LEU A 298 7.18 13.30 35.53
C LEU A 298 6.08 12.22 35.44
N THR A 299 4.94 12.59 34.88
CA THR A 299 3.81 11.70 34.65
C THR A 299 3.86 11.06 33.25
N THR A 300 3.15 9.94 33.03
CA THR A 300 2.99 9.37 31.70
C THR A 300 2.38 10.37 30.71
N SER A 301 1.45 11.21 31.17
CA SER A 301 0.83 12.26 30.35
C SER A 301 1.83 13.35 29.94
N SER A 302 2.74 13.78 30.85
CA SER A 302 3.78 14.76 30.51
C SER A 302 4.80 14.18 29.53
N ILE A 303 5.13 12.88 29.63
CA ILE A 303 6.01 12.19 28.71
C ILE A 303 5.35 12.05 27.33
N MET A 304 4.04 11.76 27.28
CA MET A 304 3.29 11.70 26.02
C MET A 304 3.17 13.06 25.34
N LEU A 305 3.16 14.15 26.09
CA LEU A 305 3.24 15.48 25.50
C LEU A 305 4.60 15.73 24.82
N LEU A 306 5.70 15.33 25.49
CA LEU A 306 7.05 15.35 24.88
C LEU A 306 7.17 14.46 23.65
N ALA A 307 6.40 13.36 23.61
CA ALA A 307 6.37 12.45 22.46
C ALA A 307 5.72 13.10 21.21
N GLN A 308 4.92 14.17 21.37
CA GLN A 308 4.36 14.91 20.23
C GLN A 308 5.45 15.68 19.47
N ASP A 309 6.48 16.17 20.18
CA ASP A 309 7.64 16.85 19.60
C ASP A 309 8.65 15.87 18.97
N GLY A 310 8.37 14.58 19.03
CA GLY A 310 9.20 13.51 18.48
C GLY A 310 10.36 13.10 19.40
N LEU A 311 11.40 12.50 18.80
CA LEU A 311 12.56 12.01 19.52
C LEU A 311 13.49 13.15 19.93
N THR A 312 13.52 13.48 21.21
CA THR A 312 14.41 14.48 21.82
C THR A 312 15.25 13.87 22.94
N SER A 313 16.37 14.51 23.31
CA SER A 313 17.17 14.10 24.46
C SER A 313 16.34 14.06 25.75
N MET A 314 15.42 15.01 25.90
CA MET A 314 14.51 15.07 27.06
C MET A 314 13.51 13.92 27.08
N MET A 315 13.01 13.52 25.91
CA MET A 315 12.10 12.37 25.76
C MET A 315 12.78 11.06 26.15
N LEU A 316 14.00 10.81 25.65
CA LEU A 316 14.79 9.63 25.99
C LEU A 316 15.12 9.58 27.49
N ALA A 317 15.56 10.70 28.05
CA ALA A 317 15.86 10.83 29.45
C ALA A 317 14.62 10.59 30.33
N SER A 318 13.48 11.14 29.92
CA SER A 318 12.21 10.98 30.65
C SER A 318 11.72 9.53 30.65
N LEU A 319 11.87 8.81 29.52
CA LEU A 319 11.57 7.38 29.44
C LEU A 319 12.49 6.55 30.35
N ALA A 320 13.81 6.84 30.30
CA ALA A 320 14.80 6.15 31.13
C ALA A 320 14.52 6.31 32.61
N VAL A 321 14.27 7.54 33.07
CA VAL A 321 13.95 7.85 34.47
C VAL A 321 12.62 7.25 34.89
N LYS A 322 11.59 7.28 34.02
CA LYS A 322 10.27 6.74 34.32
C LYS A 322 10.24 5.22 34.40
N ALA A 323 11.03 4.54 33.56
CA ALA A 323 11.16 3.10 33.56
C ALA A 323 12.28 2.59 34.49
N GLU A 324 13.00 3.47 35.20
CA GLU A 324 14.10 3.13 36.07
C GLU A 324 15.23 2.31 35.42
N ILE A 325 15.48 2.56 34.15
CA ILE A 325 16.51 1.89 33.34
C ILE A 325 17.59 2.87 32.88
N PRO A 326 18.82 2.39 32.58
CA PRO A 326 19.86 3.23 32.03
C PRO A 326 19.42 3.90 30.71
N VAL A 327 19.78 5.16 30.52
CA VAL A 327 19.41 5.88 29.29
C VAL A 327 20.08 5.26 28.04
N GLU A 328 21.22 4.60 28.22
CA GLU A 328 21.92 3.84 27.19
C GLU A 328 21.06 2.68 26.66
N ALA A 329 20.33 1.98 27.54
CA ALA A 329 19.42 0.90 27.13
C ALA A 329 18.23 1.43 26.32
N VAL A 330 17.65 2.56 26.72
CA VAL A 330 16.58 3.22 25.95
C VAL A 330 17.12 3.65 24.57
N LYS A 331 18.33 4.17 24.53
CA LYS A 331 19.02 4.56 23.28
C LYS A 331 19.20 3.37 22.33
N GLU A 332 19.62 2.23 22.84
CA GLU A 332 19.83 1.01 22.06
C GLU A 332 18.49 0.48 21.48
N VAL A 333 17.44 0.47 22.28
CA VAL A 333 16.08 0.09 21.84
C VAL A 333 15.57 0.99 20.73
N VAL A 334 15.80 2.30 20.84
CA VAL A 334 15.40 3.27 19.80
C VAL A 334 16.24 3.11 18.53
N GLN A 335 17.56 2.91 18.67
CA GLN A 335 18.45 2.73 17.53
C GLN A 335 18.17 1.44 16.74
N SER A 336 17.80 0.37 17.45
CA SER A 336 17.45 -0.93 16.85
C SER A 336 16.01 -0.99 16.34
N ALA A 337 15.22 0.08 16.50
CA ALA A 337 13.79 0.10 16.20
C ALA A 337 13.03 -1.11 16.77
N SER A 338 13.37 -1.54 17.99
CA SER A 338 12.83 -2.74 18.60
C SER A 338 11.43 -2.51 19.15
N ALA A 339 10.42 -3.14 18.51
CA ALA A 339 9.04 -3.10 18.98
C ALA A 339 8.90 -3.74 20.38
N LYS A 340 9.54 -4.90 20.59
CA LYS A 340 9.52 -5.60 21.90
C LYS A 340 10.22 -4.78 22.97
N GLY A 341 11.41 -4.23 22.69
CA GLY A 341 12.14 -3.39 23.64
C GLY A 341 11.37 -2.14 24.04
N MET A 342 10.73 -1.45 23.08
CA MET A 342 9.91 -0.27 23.40
C MET A 342 8.66 -0.63 24.18
N LEU A 343 8.08 -1.81 23.93
CA LEU A 343 6.94 -2.32 24.69
C LEU A 343 7.33 -2.61 26.13
N ALA A 344 8.48 -3.26 26.38
CA ALA A 344 9.00 -3.51 27.73
C ALA A 344 9.24 -2.20 28.50
N ILE A 345 9.86 -1.20 27.86
CA ILE A 345 10.03 0.15 28.46
C ILE A 345 8.69 0.76 28.85
N ALA A 346 7.70 0.67 27.95
CA ALA A 346 6.37 1.22 28.21
C ALA A 346 5.64 0.47 29.34
N TRP A 347 5.82 -0.84 29.46
CA TRP A 347 5.23 -1.65 30.52
C TRP A 347 5.84 -1.31 31.87
N VAL A 348 7.16 -1.30 31.99
CA VAL A 348 7.87 -0.92 33.24
C VAL A 348 7.53 0.52 33.64
N GLY A 349 7.42 1.43 32.68
CA GLY A 349 7.05 2.84 32.91
C GLY A 349 5.57 3.08 33.25
N ASN A 350 4.73 2.03 33.32
CA ASN A 350 3.28 2.11 33.56
C ASN A 350 2.52 2.97 32.53
N PHE A 351 2.86 2.85 31.24
CA PHE A 351 2.12 3.47 30.16
C PHE A 351 0.90 2.62 29.78
N THR A 352 -0.15 3.24 29.25
CA THR A 352 -1.30 2.51 28.69
C THR A 352 -0.94 1.84 27.36
N ALA A 353 -1.74 0.86 26.92
CA ALA A 353 -1.54 0.15 25.67
C ALA A 353 -1.53 1.09 24.45
N ASP A 354 -2.40 2.11 24.44
CA ASP A 354 -2.43 3.13 23.37
C ASP A 354 -1.18 4.02 23.40
N GLN A 355 -0.72 4.40 24.60
CA GLN A 355 0.52 5.15 24.76
C GLN A 355 1.73 4.33 24.30
N ALA A 356 1.79 3.04 24.64
CA ALA A 356 2.84 2.13 24.20
C ALA A 356 2.88 1.99 22.67
N LYS A 357 1.71 1.97 22.00
CA LYS A 357 1.63 2.00 20.55
C LYS A 357 2.23 3.28 19.98
N ILE A 358 1.89 4.44 20.53
CA ILE A 358 2.45 5.74 20.11
C ILE A 358 3.98 5.76 20.28
N LEU A 359 4.49 5.27 21.41
CA LEU A 359 5.92 5.18 21.68
C LEU A 359 6.66 4.28 20.66
N GLN A 360 6.08 3.12 20.31
CA GLN A 360 6.63 2.26 19.27
C GLN A 360 6.73 2.99 17.92
N LEU A 361 5.67 3.66 17.50
CA LEU A 361 5.61 4.30 16.19
C LEU A 361 6.41 5.60 16.11
N LYS A 362 6.28 6.50 17.10
CA LYS A 362 6.89 7.84 17.05
C LYS A 362 8.32 7.89 17.58
N ILE A 363 8.61 7.14 18.63
CA ILE A 363 9.91 7.23 19.32
C ILE A 363 10.86 6.13 18.85
N ALA A 364 10.44 4.86 18.89
CA ALA A 364 11.26 3.76 18.40
C ALA A 364 11.23 3.61 16.88
N ARG A 365 10.35 4.35 16.18
CA ARG A 365 10.21 4.33 14.71
C ARG A 365 9.99 2.93 14.16
N VAL A 366 9.26 2.11 14.91
CA VAL A 366 8.88 0.77 14.47
C VAL A 366 7.91 0.90 13.29
N ILE A 367 8.16 0.14 12.22
CA ILE A 367 7.27 0.09 11.07
C ILE A 367 5.89 -0.41 11.54
N PRO A 368 4.77 0.22 11.13
CA PRO A 368 3.42 -0.11 11.62
C PRO A 368 3.05 -1.59 11.56
N ASN A 369 3.51 -2.31 10.53
CA ASN A 369 3.29 -3.76 10.39
C ASN A 369 4.11 -4.61 11.36
N HIS A 370 5.17 -4.04 11.97
CA HIS A 370 5.99 -4.68 12.99
C HIS A 370 5.66 -4.19 14.39
N ALA A 371 4.80 -3.18 14.53
CA ALA A 371 4.35 -2.71 15.82
C ALA A 371 3.43 -3.75 16.48
N ILE A 372 3.71 -4.07 17.73
CA ILE A 372 2.91 -5.02 18.51
C ILE A 372 1.60 -4.32 18.89
N LYS A 373 0.46 -4.91 18.47
CA LYS A 373 -0.88 -4.35 18.72
C LYS A 373 -1.41 -4.84 20.07
N PRO A 374 -2.09 -3.98 20.88
CA PRO A 374 -2.74 -4.41 22.11
C PRO A 374 -3.92 -5.34 21.79
N LYS A 375 -4.17 -6.35 22.64
CA LYS A 375 -5.40 -7.15 22.62
C LYS A 375 -6.57 -6.37 23.25
N ARG A 376 -7.82 -6.71 22.86
CA ARG A 376 -9.05 -6.04 23.33
C ARG A 376 -9.22 -6.03 24.85
N ASP A 377 -8.65 -7.03 25.57
CA ASP A 377 -8.84 -7.22 27.03
C ASP A 377 -7.53 -7.42 27.82
N SER A 378 -6.37 -7.29 27.19
CA SER A 378 -5.07 -7.44 27.86
C SER A 378 -4.05 -6.47 27.26
N TRP A 379 -2.98 -6.22 28.00
CA TRP A 379 -1.95 -5.28 27.59
C TRP A 379 -1.32 -5.67 26.24
N PHE A 380 -0.74 -6.87 26.15
CA PHE A 380 -0.14 -7.42 24.91
C PHE A 380 0.05 -8.94 25.06
N ASP A 381 0.37 -9.65 23.96
CA ASP A 381 0.63 -11.11 23.96
C ASP A 381 2.01 -11.51 24.51
N ALA A 382 2.74 -10.59 25.13
CA ALA A 382 4.04 -10.91 25.71
C ALA A 382 3.85 -11.35 27.18
N THR A 383 4.48 -12.45 27.55
CA THR A 383 4.53 -12.89 28.95
C THR A 383 5.47 -12.00 29.77
N GLU A 384 5.24 -11.90 31.08
CA GLU A 384 6.08 -11.11 31.99
C GLU A 384 7.57 -11.49 31.87
N ALA A 385 7.86 -12.78 31.69
CA ALA A 385 9.20 -13.31 31.45
C ALA A 385 9.83 -12.97 30.08
N GLU A 386 9.04 -12.47 29.13
CA GLU A 386 9.54 -11.99 27.81
C GLU A 386 9.77 -10.47 27.81
N MET A 387 9.32 -9.80 28.88
CA MET A 387 9.42 -8.34 29.03
C MET A 387 10.48 -7.91 30.06
N GLU A 388 10.90 -8.83 30.95
CA GLU A 388 12.08 -8.69 31.79
C GLU A 388 13.38 -9.00 31.00
#